data_eaabf33ed4f9189167f40118e5386495
#
_entry.id   eaabf33ed4f9189167f40118e5386495
#
_cell.length_a   1.000
_cell.length_b   1.000
_cell.length_c   1.000
_cell.angle_alpha   90.00
_cell.angle_beta   90.00
_cell.angle_gamma   90.00
#
_symmetry.space_group_name_H-M   'P 1'
#
loop_
_entity.id
_entity.type
_entity.pdbx_description
1 polymer ?
#
loop_
_entity_poly.entity_id
_entity_poly.type
_entity_poly.pdbx_seq_one_letter_code
_entity_poly.pdbx_strand_id
1 'polypeptide(L)'
;IYSPANTLRLIGPRFADIRGSSLTAALEALFCAPFFPVVLTDLPSRHPVEEFDPGAALELGPLRVRTTRLHHPQGAVAYRFEHEGSSFVYATDHEPGVVEDFDRDLRNLARGADLLIADAQYHPEQLTTTRRGWGHGSWESAARTAAEAEVRNLILFHHEPTHLDETLDELVLRARGIFPNTWGANENLIIELRRRNMTLSTRPARISQRADLNLPVTVETTEGGSTVREIAHLANLSFQGAYLLSPHPLQPAQSIDIVVPLPAARETADTHGTEPASEVRLRGQVLRSEPQTTNGHWVGAAIHFPDAQPPEKAKAEPKPAAPEPAPQSKS
;
A
#
# COMPACT_ATOMS: atom_id res chain seq x y z
N ILE A 1 -2.07 5.17 15.91
CA ILE A 1 -2.94 6.26 16.38
C ILE A 1 -3.65 5.93 17.71
N TYR A 2 -3.77 4.67 18.10
CA TYR A 2 -4.47 4.25 19.32
C TYR A 2 -3.59 4.22 20.60
N SER A 3 -2.32 4.58 20.53
CA SER A 3 -1.44 4.69 21.69
C SER A 3 -1.23 6.14 22.11
N PRO A 4 -1.53 6.53 23.37
CA PRO A 4 -1.31 7.89 23.85
C PRO A 4 0.18 8.28 23.94
N ALA A 5 1.08 7.30 23.89
CA ALA A 5 2.53 7.54 23.85
C ALA A 5 3.03 7.99 22.47
N ASN A 6 2.23 7.81 21.41
CA ASN A 6 2.61 8.17 20.06
C ASN A 6 2.30 9.64 19.76
N THR A 7 3.21 10.29 19.04
CA THR A 7 2.98 11.58 18.39
C THR A 7 3.18 11.42 16.90
N LEU A 8 2.15 11.73 16.12
CA LEU A 8 2.14 11.64 14.66
C LEU A 8 1.93 13.05 14.11
N ARG A 9 2.96 13.63 13.47
CA ARG A 9 2.77 14.88 12.72
C ARG A 9 2.15 14.56 11.38
N LEU A 10 1.00 15.18 11.09
CA LEU A 10 0.27 15.07 9.83
C LEU A 10 0.54 16.36 9.06
N ILE A 11 1.27 16.27 7.97
CA ILE A 11 1.72 17.45 7.22
C ILE A 11 1.21 17.32 5.79
N GLY A 12 0.48 18.31 5.29
CA GLY A 12 -0.04 18.27 3.93
C GLY A 12 -0.30 19.65 3.33
N PRO A 13 -0.56 19.71 2.02
CA PRO A 13 -0.79 20.95 1.31
C PRO A 13 -2.17 21.54 1.60
N ARG A 14 -2.24 22.86 1.46
CA ARG A 14 -3.47 23.63 1.33
C ARG A 14 -3.47 24.34 -0.02
N PHE A 15 -4.57 24.27 -0.74
CA PHE A 15 -4.74 24.98 -2.02
C PHE A 15 -5.73 26.12 -1.84
N ALA A 16 -5.25 27.36 -1.84
CA ALA A 16 -6.07 28.54 -1.57
C ALA A 16 -7.21 28.75 -2.60
N ASP A 17 -7.04 28.27 -3.81
CA ASP A 17 -7.97 28.35 -4.93
C ASP A 17 -8.94 27.16 -5.02
N ILE A 18 -8.79 26.14 -4.16
CA ILE A 18 -9.66 24.96 -4.13
C ILE A 18 -10.47 24.98 -2.84
N ARG A 19 -11.78 25.10 -2.96
CA ARG A 19 -12.68 25.12 -1.81
C ARG A 19 -12.62 23.80 -1.04
N GLY A 20 -12.41 23.88 0.27
CA GLY A 20 -12.36 22.70 1.15
C GLY A 20 -11.07 21.91 1.07
N SER A 21 -9.98 22.49 0.53
CA SER A 21 -8.68 21.82 0.41
C SER A 21 -7.86 21.75 1.70
N SER A 22 -8.42 22.14 2.84
CA SER A 22 -7.75 22.01 4.13
C SER A 22 -7.55 20.54 4.52
N LEU A 23 -6.32 20.17 4.86
CA LEU A 23 -5.99 18.82 5.36
C LEU A 23 -6.79 18.52 6.64
N THR A 24 -6.91 19.48 7.54
CA THR A 24 -7.70 19.32 8.77
C THR A 24 -9.15 18.96 8.43
N ALA A 25 -9.79 19.74 7.55
CA ALA A 25 -11.19 19.50 7.16
C ALA A 25 -11.35 18.14 6.45
N ALA A 26 -10.40 17.74 5.62
CA ALA A 26 -10.41 16.43 4.95
C ALA A 26 -10.29 15.26 5.94
N LEU A 27 -9.40 15.40 6.93
CA LEU A 27 -9.24 14.40 7.99
C LEU A 27 -10.49 14.32 8.88
N GLU A 28 -11.06 15.45 9.28
CA GLU A 28 -12.31 15.48 10.07
C GLU A 28 -13.47 14.84 9.31
N ALA A 29 -13.57 15.08 7.99
CA ALA A 29 -14.58 14.45 7.15
C ALA A 29 -14.38 12.94 7.00
N LEU A 30 -13.13 12.46 7.01
CA LEU A 30 -12.81 11.03 6.94
C LEU A 30 -13.07 10.34 8.29
N PHE A 31 -12.67 10.99 9.39
CA PHE A 31 -12.82 10.46 10.75
C PHE A 31 -14.20 10.82 11.34
N CYS A 32 -15.27 10.42 10.68
CA CYS A 32 -16.64 10.62 11.15
C CYS A 32 -17.56 9.47 10.70
N ALA A 33 -18.66 9.26 11.43
CA ALA A 33 -19.66 8.27 11.03
C ALA A 33 -20.33 8.69 9.70
N PRO A 34 -20.63 7.73 8.78
CA PRO A 34 -20.51 6.29 8.92
C PRO A 34 -19.14 5.73 8.50
N PHE A 35 -18.21 6.55 8.02
CA PHE A 35 -16.94 6.10 7.44
C PHE A 35 -15.94 5.61 8.50
N PHE A 36 -15.94 6.25 9.66
CA PHE A 36 -15.07 5.89 10.76
C PHE A 36 -15.79 5.98 12.11
N PRO A 37 -15.61 5.00 13.02
CA PRO A 37 -16.38 4.96 14.28
C PRO A 37 -15.91 5.97 15.33
N VAL A 38 -14.73 6.56 15.17
CA VAL A 38 -14.12 7.48 16.14
C VAL A 38 -13.75 8.77 15.43
N VAL A 39 -14.10 9.92 15.99
CA VAL A 39 -13.69 11.21 15.45
C VAL A 39 -12.20 11.47 15.72
N LEU A 40 -11.58 12.29 14.88
CA LEU A 40 -10.14 12.55 14.94
C LEU A 40 -9.68 13.05 16.33
N THR A 41 -10.46 13.89 16.97
CA THR A 41 -10.18 14.48 18.29
C THR A 41 -10.19 13.48 19.44
N ASP A 42 -10.88 12.35 19.27
CA ASP A 42 -11.03 11.30 20.31
C ASP A 42 -9.93 10.24 20.21
N LEU A 43 -9.03 10.35 19.21
CA LEU A 43 -7.89 9.46 19.10
C LEU A 43 -6.90 9.72 20.25
N PRO A 44 -6.44 8.68 20.94
CA PRO A 44 -5.58 8.84 22.13
C PRO A 44 -4.16 9.35 21.81
N SER A 45 -3.67 9.19 20.57
CA SER A 45 -2.36 9.72 20.17
C SER A 45 -2.42 11.25 19.98
N ARG A 46 -1.26 11.91 20.14
CA ARG A 46 -1.11 13.30 19.70
C ARG A 46 -0.91 13.31 18.19
N HIS A 47 -1.70 14.13 17.46
CA HIS A 47 -1.65 14.19 16.00
C HIS A 47 -1.80 15.65 15.50
N PRO A 48 -0.80 16.51 15.77
CA PRO A 48 -0.82 17.88 15.24
C PRO A 48 -0.88 17.86 13.71
N VAL A 49 -1.82 18.62 13.16
CA VAL A 49 -1.98 18.82 11.73
C VAL A 49 -1.32 20.13 11.34
N GLU A 50 -0.43 20.07 10.36
CA GLU A 50 0.31 21.20 9.83
C GLU A 50 0.04 21.33 8.34
N GLU A 51 -0.29 22.53 7.88
CA GLU A 51 -0.57 22.79 6.47
C GLU A 51 0.49 23.72 5.87
N PHE A 52 0.77 23.54 4.59
CA PHE A 52 1.69 24.37 3.84
C PHE A 52 1.11 24.75 2.47
N ASP A 53 1.51 25.87 1.94
CA ASP A 53 1.20 26.24 0.55
C ASP A 53 2.22 25.57 -0.41
N PRO A 54 1.78 25.06 -1.59
CA PRO A 54 2.69 24.48 -2.58
C PRO A 54 3.82 25.46 -2.95
N GLY A 55 5.03 24.97 -3.06
CA GLY A 55 6.25 25.77 -3.20
C GLY A 55 7.03 25.92 -1.90
N ALA A 56 6.45 25.50 -0.77
CA ALA A 56 7.14 25.53 0.51
C ALA A 56 8.34 24.58 0.59
N ALA A 57 9.30 24.95 1.46
CA ALA A 57 10.36 24.07 1.92
C ALA A 57 10.12 23.71 3.39
N LEU A 58 10.26 22.43 3.72
CA LEU A 58 10.03 21.87 5.05
C LEU A 58 11.32 21.19 5.54
N GLU A 59 11.61 21.36 6.82
CA GLU A 59 12.70 20.67 7.48
C GLU A 59 12.13 19.62 8.45
N LEU A 60 12.38 18.35 8.15
CA LEU A 60 11.86 17.21 8.92
C LEU A 60 13.04 16.44 9.57
N GLY A 61 13.59 17.01 10.63
CA GLY A 61 14.84 16.50 11.21
C GLY A 61 16.00 16.66 10.21
N PRO A 62 16.70 15.57 9.84
CA PRO A 62 17.80 15.64 8.87
C PRO A 62 17.30 15.65 7.40
N LEU A 63 16.01 15.51 7.17
CA LEU A 63 15.40 15.45 5.85
C LEU A 63 14.91 16.83 5.44
N ARG A 64 15.40 17.34 4.32
CA ARG A 64 14.87 18.54 3.67
C ARG A 64 13.88 18.15 2.60
N VAL A 65 12.68 18.79 2.60
CA VAL A 65 11.65 18.55 1.61
C VAL A 65 11.30 19.86 0.92
N ARG A 66 11.35 19.86 -0.41
CA ARG A 66 10.85 20.97 -1.23
C ARG A 66 9.63 20.51 -1.99
N THR A 67 8.70 21.42 -2.24
CA THR A 67 7.43 21.08 -2.87
C THR A 67 7.16 21.97 -4.06
N THR A 68 6.32 21.50 -4.98
CA THR A 68 5.72 22.34 -6.03
C THR A 68 4.33 21.83 -6.37
N ARG A 69 3.49 22.71 -6.89
CA ARG A 69 2.15 22.37 -7.34
C ARG A 69 2.19 21.58 -8.64
N LEU A 70 1.28 20.62 -8.76
CA LEU A 70 1.02 19.84 -9.97
C LEU A 70 -0.38 20.16 -10.51
N HIS A 71 -0.60 19.83 -11.80
CA HIS A 71 -1.93 19.98 -12.42
C HIS A 71 -2.73 18.70 -12.21
N HIS A 72 -3.72 18.79 -11.31
CA HIS A 72 -4.71 17.77 -11.03
C HIS A 72 -6.03 18.43 -10.63
N PRO A 73 -7.23 17.90 -10.97
CA PRO A 73 -8.52 18.53 -10.69
C PRO A 73 -8.75 18.88 -9.21
N GLN A 74 -8.33 18.05 -8.27
CA GLN A 74 -8.43 18.30 -6.84
C GLN A 74 -7.18 18.94 -6.23
N GLY A 75 -6.18 19.29 -7.05
CA GLY A 75 -4.88 19.75 -6.60
C GLY A 75 -3.97 18.57 -6.19
N ALA A 76 -2.70 18.67 -6.57
CA ALA A 76 -1.65 17.75 -6.17
C ALA A 76 -0.33 18.49 -5.98
N VAL A 77 0.61 17.87 -5.27
CA VAL A 77 1.91 18.43 -4.95
C VAL A 77 3.00 17.40 -5.20
N ALA A 78 4.04 17.80 -5.92
CA ALA A 78 5.28 17.04 -5.98
C ALA A 78 6.16 17.37 -4.78
N TYR A 79 6.91 16.38 -4.33
CA TYR A 79 7.84 16.47 -3.22
C TYR A 79 9.24 16.09 -3.67
N ARG A 80 10.24 16.93 -3.37
CA ARG A 80 11.65 16.57 -3.47
C ARG A 80 12.21 16.37 -2.09
N PHE A 81 12.72 15.20 -1.84
CA PHE A 81 13.37 14.80 -0.60
C PHE A 81 14.88 14.81 -0.77
N GLU A 82 15.59 15.43 0.17
CA GLU A 82 17.05 15.57 0.16
C GLU A 82 17.61 15.12 1.52
N HIS A 83 18.54 14.17 1.48
CA HIS A 83 19.22 13.65 2.67
C HIS A 83 20.61 13.12 2.33
N GLU A 84 21.64 13.51 3.10
CA GLU A 84 23.03 13.04 2.95
C GLU A 84 23.55 13.04 1.51
N GLY A 85 23.22 14.07 0.75
CA GLY A 85 23.67 14.23 -0.64
C GLY A 85 22.97 13.35 -1.66
N SER A 86 21.93 12.62 -1.26
CA SER A 86 20.99 11.91 -2.14
C SER A 86 19.68 12.67 -2.25
N SER A 87 19.00 12.54 -3.38
CA SER A 87 17.72 13.20 -3.61
C SER A 87 16.78 12.38 -4.48
N PHE A 88 15.47 12.43 -4.16
CA PHE A 88 14.45 11.91 -5.04
C PHE A 88 13.24 12.84 -5.10
N VAL A 89 12.51 12.75 -6.21
CA VAL A 89 11.26 13.48 -6.43
C VAL A 89 10.13 12.48 -6.59
N TYR A 90 9.03 12.73 -5.89
CA TYR A 90 7.78 12.00 -6.02
C TYR A 90 6.74 12.93 -6.64
N ALA A 91 6.25 12.59 -7.83
CA ALA A 91 5.36 13.43 -8.64
C ALA A 91 4.30 12.57 -9.34
N THR A 92 3.29 12.16 -8.61
CA THR A 92 2.08 11.53 -9.13
C THR A 92 0.95 12.53 -9.23
N ASP A 93 -0.11 12.18 -9.96
CA ASP A 93 -1.29 13.04 -10.12
C ASP A 93 -0.94 14.36 -10.82
N HIS A 94 -0.29 14.25 -11.98
CA HIS A 94 0.10 15.37 -12.80
C HIS A 94 -0.27 15.16 -14.27
N GLU A 95 -1.11 16.03 -14.81
CA GLU A 95 -1.40 16.09 -16.24
C GLU A 95 -0.51 17.16 -16.90
N PRO A 96 0.52 16.75 -17.66
CA PRO A 96 1.43 17.68 -18.32
C PRO A 96 0.79 18.33 -19.54
N GLY A 97 1.30 19.53 -19.90
CA GLY A 97 0.87 20.27 -21.11
C GLY A 97 -0.44 21.05 -20.93
N VAL A 98 -0.96 21.16 -19.71
CA VAL A 98 -2.17 21.94 -19.40
C VAL A 98 -1.80 23.31 -18.82
N VAL A 99 -0.88 23.35 -17.87
CA VAL A 99 -0.38 24.57 -17.23
C VAL A 99 1.14 24.57 -17.30
N GLU A 100 1.72 25.33 -18.24
CA GLU A 100 3.16 25.35 -18.48
C GLU A 100 4.00 25.72 -17.24
N ASP A 101 3.46 26.60 -16.40
CA ASP A 101 4.15 26.98 -15.16
C ASP A 101 4.32 25.78 -14.22
N PHE A 102 3.35 24.90 -14.12
CA PHE A 102 3.44 23.72 -13.28
C PHE A 102 4.41 22.68 -13.85
N ASP A 103 4.42 22.51 -15.18
CA ASP A 103 5.38 21.64 -15.85
C ASP A 103 6.81 22.14 -15.68
N ARG A 104 7.03 23.44 -15.85
CA ARG A 104 8.33 24.09 -15.64
C ARG A 104 8.79 23.94 -14.18
N ASP A 105 7.90 24.17 -13.23
CA ASP A 105 8.22 24.11 -11.80
C ASP A 105 8.50 22.67 -11.36
N LEU A 106 7.81 21.67 -11.92
CA LEU A 106 8.16 20.26 -11.73
C LEU A 106 9.55 19.93 -12.28
N ARG A 107 9.88 20.37 -13.50
CA ARG A 107 11.22 20.18 -14.08
C ARG A 107 12.30 20.83 -13.22
N ASN A 108 12.03 22.04 -12.69
CA ASN A 108 12.96 22.74 -11.81
C ASN A 108 13.11 22.02 -10.45
N LEU A 109 12.03 21.50 -9.88
CA LEU A 109 12.07 20.71 -8.65
C LEU A 109 12.87 19.43 -8.85
N ALA A 110 12.68 18.75 -9.98
CA ALA A 110 13.34 17.49 -10.31
C ALA A 110 14.79 17.64 -10.76
N ARG A 111 15.23 18.85 -11.13
CA ARG A 111 16.54 19.10 -11.75
C ARG A 111 17.68 18.42 -10.99
N GLY A 112 18.41 17.54 -11.70
CA GLY A 112 19.58 16.82 -11.21
C GLY A 112 19.30 15.88 -10.04
N ALA A 113 18.04 15.49 -9.77
CA ALA A 113 17.71 14.51 -8.75
C ALA A 113 18.29 13.14 -9.09
N ASP A 114 18.60 12.35 -8.07
CA ASP A 114 19.08 10.98 -8.28
C ASP A 114 17.97 10.04 -8.75
N LEU A 115 16.71 10.37 -8.41
CA LEU A 115 15.54 9.62 -8.84
C LEU A 115 14.32 10.53 -9.03
N LEU A 116 13.59 10.33 -10.11
CA LEU A 116 12.22 10.82 -10.31
C LEU A 116 11.26 9.63 -10.30
N ILE A 117 10.24 9.69 -9.46
CA ILE A 117 9.09 8.78 -9.47
C ILE A 117 7.94 9.59 -10.03
N ALA A 118 7.45 9.23 -11.21
CA ALA A 118 6.49 10.03 -11.97
C ALA A 118 5.25 9.24 -12.38
N ASP A 119 4.15 9.98 -12.51
CA ASP A 119 2.89 9.49 -13.05
C ASP A 119 3.08 8.98 -14.48
N ALA A 120 2.62 7.76 -14.73
CA ALA A 120 2.68 7.11 -16.04
C ALA A 120 1.42 6.27 -16.30
N GLN A 121 0.25 6.82 -15.96
CA GLN A 121 -1.00 6.09 -15.98
C GLN A 121 -1.45 5.73 -17.38
N TYR A 122 -1.28 6.65 -18.34
CA TYR A 122 -1.90 6.52 -19.67
C TYR A 122 -0.91 6.37 -20.83
N HIS A 123 -1.46 5.94 -21.97
CA HIS A 123 -0.78 6.10 -23.25
C HIS A 123 -0.88 7.55 -23.74
N PRO A 124 0.12 8.08 -24.50
CA PRO A 124 0.12 9.46 -24.99
C PRO A 124 -1.16 9.85 -25.75
N GLU A 125 -1.71 8.92 -26.54
CA GLU A 125 -2.91 9.15 -27.34
C GLU A 125 -4.16 9.36 -26.47
N GLN A 126 -4.21 8.74 -25.30
CA GLN A 126 -5.32 8.89 -24.36
C GLN A 126 -5.37 10.28 -23.73
N LEU A 127 -4.20 10.92 -23.51
CA LEU A 127 -4.12 12.26 -22.94
C LEU A 127 -4.71 13.32 -23.88
N THR A 128 -4.64 13.09 -25.18
CA THR A 128 -5.17 14.02 -26.17
C THR A 128 -6.64 13.78 -26.52
N THR A 129 -7.22 12.67 -26.05
CA THR A 129 -8.56 12.22 -26.43
C THR A 129 -9.44 11.95 -25.21
N THR A 130 -9.43 10.72 -24.70
CA THR A 130 -10.42 10.22 -23.73
C THR A 130 -10.08 10.52 -22.28
N ARG A 131 -8.83 10.87 -21.97
CA ARG A 131 -8.31 11.07 -20.59
C ARG A 131 -7.85 12.48 -20.31
N ARG A 132 -8.07 13.40 -21.25
CA ARG A 132 -7.77 14.83 -21.04
C ARG A 132 -8.59 15.40 -19.89
N GLY A 133 -7.93 16.13 -18.99
CA GLY A 133 -8.58 16.72 -17.81
C GLY A 133 -8.74 15.74 -16.63
N TRP A 134 -8.15 14.56 -16.71
CA TRP A 134 -8.21 13.59 -15.62
C TRP A 134 -7.10 13.78 -14.57
N GLY A 135 -6.07 14.59 -14.91
CA GLY A 135 -5.01 14.95 -13.96
C GLY A 135 -3.82 14.00 -13.94
N HIS A 136 -3.65 13.17 -14.98
CA HIS A 136 -2.59 12.15 -15.00
C HIS A 136 -1.71 12.25 -16.25
N GLY A 137 -0.50 11.67 -16.15
CA GLY A 137 0.50 11.66 -17.19
C GLY A 137 0.57 10.36 -17.99
N SER A 138 1.50 10.33 -18.93
CA SER A 138 1.86 9.14 -19.69
C SER A 138 3.31 8.74 -19.45
N TRP A 139 3.65 7.48 -19.82
CA TRP A 139 5.03 7.02 -19.82
C TRP A 139 5.95 7.94 -20.63
N GLU A 140 5.45 8.50 -21.75
CA GLU A 140 6.21 9.39 -22.61
C GLU A 140 6.48 10.74 -21.94
N SER A 141 5.46 11.36 -21.34
CA SER A 141 5.61 12.63 -20.64
C SER A 141 6.52 12.51 -19.42
N ALA A 142 6.44 11.38 -18.68
CA ALA A 142 7.35 11.08 -17.57
C ALA A 142 8.80 10.99 -18.04
N ALA A 143 9.06 10.26 -19.17
CA ALA A 143 10.40 10.11 -19.72
C ALA A 143 10.97 11.43 -20.26
N ARG A 144 10.15 12.28 -20.90
CA ARG A 144 10.55 13.63 -21.35
C ARG A 144 10.88 14.54 -20.15
N THR A 145 10.03 14.57 -19.13
CA THR A 145 10.30 15.33 -17.90
C THR A 145 11.60 14.88 -17.24
N ALA A 146 11.86 13.58 -17.19
CA ALA A 146 13.11 13.03 -16.64
C ALA A 146 14.34 13.50 -17.43
N ALA A 147 14.27 13.47 -18.78
CA ALA A 147 15.34 13.91 -19.65
C ALA A 147 15.60 15.43 -19.53
N GLU A 148 14.54 16.25 -19.58
CA GLU A 148 14.62 17.71 -19.50
C GLU A 148 15.10 18.21 -18.12
N ALA A 149 14.74 17.48 -17.05
CA ALA A 149 15.21 17.77 -15.70
C ALA A 149 16.59 17.17 -15.38
N GLU A 150 17.19 16.43 -16.32
CA GLU A 150 18.50 15.81 -16.15
C GLU A 150 18.58 14.93 -14.88
N VAL A 151 17.52 14.22 -14.56
CA VAL A 151 17.54 13.26 -13.45
C VAL A 151 18.44 12.07 -13.78
N ARG A 152 18.85 11.31 -12.77
CA ARG A 152 19.71 10.14 -13.03
C ARG A 152 18.90 8.90 -13.36
N ASN A 153 17.75 8.74 -12.73
CA ASN A 153 16.90 7.56 -12.83
C ASN A 153 15.43 7.97 -12.84
N LEU A 154 14.59 7.18 -13.52
CA LEU A 154 13.16 7.34 -13.60
C LEU A 154 12.47 6.05 -13.18
N ILE A 155 11.47 6.16 -12.30
CA ILE A 155 10.49 5.09 -12.03
C ILE A 155 9.14 5.55 -12.59
N LEU A 156 8.60 4.79 -13.53
CA LEU A 156 7.21 4.92 -13.94
C LEU A 156 6.31 4.34 -12.84
N PHE A 157 5.37 5.13 -12.37
CA PHE A 157 4.49 4.78 -11.26
C PHE A 157 3.05 5.19 -11.56
N HIS A 158 2.12 4.96 -10.62
CA HIS A 158 0.71 5.34 -10.77
C HIS A 158 0.07 4.75 -12.03
N HIS A 159 0.29 3.46 -12.26
CA HIS A 159 -0.16 2.75 -13.45
C HIS A 159 -1.69 2.63 -13.50
N GLU A 160 -2.26 2.60 -14.72
CA GLU A 160 -3.67 2.29 -14.93
C GLU A 160 -4.00 0.90 -14.35
N PRO A 161 -4.99 0.77 -13.43
CA PRO A 161 -5.27 -0.50 -12.75
C PRO A 161 -5.65 -1.67 -13.67
N THR A 162 -6.01 -1.37 -14.92
CA THR A 162 -6.35 -2.39 -15.93
C THR A 162 -5.16 -2.87 -16.74
N HIS A 163 -3.98 -2.24 -16.60
CA HIS A 163 -2.78 -2.69 -17.27
C HIS A 163 -2.25 -3.98 -16.64
N LEU A 164 -1.91 -4.95 -17.48
CA LEU A 164 -1.24 -6.17 -17.10
C LEU A 164 0.28 -5.96 -17.07
N ASP A 165 1.02 -6.87 -16.46
CA ASP A 165 2.47 -6.79 -16.33
C ASP A 165 3.17 -6.67 -17.69
N GLU A 166 2.70 -7.41 -18.71
CA GLU A 166 3.23 -7.35 -20.06
C GLU A 166 3.07 -5.96 -20.67
N THR A 167 1.94 -5.29 -20.41
CA THR A 167 1.73 -3.90 -20.86
C THR A 167 2.72 -2.96 -20.17
N LEU A 168 2.90 -3.11 -18.85
CA LEU A 168 3.82 -2.28 -18.09
C LEU A 168 5.27 -2.45 -18.58
N ASP A 169 5.69 -3.68 -18.87
CA ASP A 169 7.02 -3.97 -19.44
C ASP A 169 7.21 -3.29 -20.80
N GLU A 170 6.17 -3.30 -21.66
CA GLU A 170 6.19 -2.59 -22.94
C GLU A 170 6.34 -1.07 -22.76
N LEU A 171 5.58 -0.46 -21.84
CA LEU A 171 5.66 0.97 -21.55
C LEU A 171 7.06 1.37 -21.05
N VAL A 172 7.66 0.56 -20.19
CA VAL A 172 9.04 0.76 -19.72
C VAL A 172 10.03 0.68 -20.89
N LEU A 173 9.88 -0.29 -21.77
CA LEU A 173 10.75 -0.44 -22.93
C LEU A 173 10.65 0.78 -23.86
N ARG A 174 9.45 1.29 -24.12
CA ARG A 174 9.23 2.50 -24.90
C ARG A 174 9.84 3.75 -24.24
N ALA A 175 9.64 3.90 -22.94
CA ALA A 175 10.20 5.01 -22.16
C ALA A 175 11.73 5.03 -22.19
N ARG A 176 12.39 3.85 -22.17
CA ARG A 176 13.85 3.71 -22.32
C ARG A 176 14.37 4.23 -23.66
N GLY A 177 13.57 4.27 -24.69
CA GLY A 177 13.91 4.91 -25.95
C GLY A 177 14.08 6.42 -25.85
N ILE A 178 13.48 7.07 -24.84
CA ILE A 178 13.60 8.51 -24.55
C ILE A 178 14.59 8.74 -23.41
N PHE A 179 14.43 7.97 -22.32
CA PHE A 179 15.28 8.07 -21.12
C PHE A 179 15.74 6.68 -20.69
N PRO A 180 17.00 6.29 -21.01
CA PRO A 180 17.47 4.91 -20.86
C PRO A 180 17.39 4.35 -19.43
N ASN A 181 17.64 5.20 -18.41
CA ASN A 181 17.62 4.81 -17.01
C ASN A 181 16.19 4.81 -16.45
N THR A 182 15.31 4.02 -17.05
CA THR A 182 13.89 3.91 -16.67
C THR A 182 13.54 2.50 -16.22
N TRP A 183 12.75 2.42 -15.14
CA TRP A 183 12.17 1.19 -14.59
C TRP A 183 10.68 1.38 -14.33
N GLY A 184 9.92 0.30 -14.29
CA GLY A 184 8.54 0.26 -13.81
C GLY A 184 8.50 -0.01 -12.32
N ALA A 185 7.61 0.67 -11.61
CA ALA A 185 7.30 0.31 -10.25
C ALA A 185 6.52 -1.00 -10.20
N ASN A 186 6.80 -1.82 -9.20
CA ASN A 186 6.04 -3.03 -8.91
C ASN A 186 5.90 -3.21 -7.39
N GLU A 187 5.02 -4.11 -6.99
CA GLU A 187 4.86 -4.44 -5.58
C GLU A 187 6.17 -4.96 -4.99
N ASN A 188 6.46 -4.54 -3.77
CA ASN A 188 7.67 -4.91 -3.01
C ASN A 188 9.00 -4.37 -3.58
N LEU A 189 8.98 -3.50 -4.58
CA LEU A 189 10.19 -2.82 -5.03
C LEU A 189 10.76 -1.96 -3.90
N ILE A 190 12.03 -2.17 -3.59
CA ILE A 190 12.81 -1.36 -2.65
C ILE A 190 13.85 -0.61 -3.45
N ILE A 191 13.89 0.69 -3.25
CA ILE A 191 14.84 1.60 -3.88
C ILE A 191 15.73 2.17 -2.80
N GLU A 192 17.02 1.83 -2.82
CA GLU A 192 18.02 2.42 -1.96
C GLU A 192 18.84 3.45 -2.73
N LEU A 193 18.88 4.68 -2.20
CA LEU A 193 19.72 5.76 -2.72
C LEU A 193 20.84 6.03 -1.71
N ARG A 194 22.08 5.79 -2.13
CA ARG A 194 23.26 6.06 -1.30
C ARG A 194 24.30 6.83 -2.10
N ARG A 195 24.57 8.08 -1.69
CA ARG A 195 25.58 8.93 -2.32
C ARG A 195 25.48 8.95 -3.85
N ARG A 196 24.25 9.17 -4.37
CA ARG A 196 23.93 9.20 -5.81
C ARG A 196 23.91 7.83 -6.52
N ASN A 197 24.17 6.74 -5.84
CA ASN A 197 23.99 5.40 -6.38
C ASN A 197 22.59 4.87 -6.05
N MET A 198 21.93 4.29 -7.04
CA MET A 198 20.64 3.64 -6.88
C MET A 198 20.82 2.12 -6.94
N THR A 199 20.24 1.43 -5.99
CA THR A 199 20.13 -0.04 -6.00
C THR A 199 18.66 -0.42 -5.94
N LEU A 200 18.26 -1.30 -6.83
CA LEU A 200 16.92 -1.89 -6.85
C LEU A 200 16.99 -3.30 -6.30
N SER A 201 16.07 -3.60 -5.39
CA SER A 201 15.84 -4.95 -4.89
C SER A 201 14.35 -5.18 -4.73
N THR A 202 13.94 -6.44 -4.75
CA THR A 202 12.56 -6.80 -4.44
C THR A 202 12.56 -7.63 -3.16
N ARG A 203 11.70 -7.30 -2.21
CA ARG A 203 11.38 -8.27 -1.17
C ARG A 203 10.59 -9.39 -1.83
N PRO A 204 10.83 -10.67 -1.45
CA PRO A 204 9.93 -11.73 -1.86
C PRO A 204 8.50 -11.27 -1.53
N ALA A 205 7.62 -11.29 -2.52
CA ALA A 205 6.21 -11.01 -2.27
C ALA A 205 5.77 -11.93 -1.13
N ARG A 206 5.12 -11.37 -0.10
CA ARG A 206 4.40 -12.22 0.84
C ARG A 206 3.32 -12.89 0.02
N ILE A 207 3.44 -14.19 -0.18
CA ILE A 207 2.52 -14.99 -1.01
C ILE A 207 1.08 -14.94 -0.45
N SER A 208 0.89 -14.43 0.77
CA SER A 208 -0.43 -14.24 1.35
C SER A 208 -0.51 -12.99 2.24
N GLN A 209 -1.62 -12.26 2.14
CA GLN A 209 -1.94 -11.19 3.08
C GLN A 209 -2.11 -11.80 4.48
N ARG A 210 -1.59 -11.10 5.50
CA ARG A 210 -1.82 -11.45 6.89
C ARG A 210 -2.92 -10.55 7.43
N ALA A 211 -3.92 -11.16 8.05
CA ALA A 211 -4.86 -10.43 8.88
C ALA A 211 -4.24 -10.27 10.28
N ASP A 212 -4.13 -9.04 10.76
CA ASP A 212 -3.76 -8.78 12.15
C ASP A 212 -4.95 -9.12 13.03
N LEU A 213 -4.73 -10.05 13.94
CA LEU A 213 -5.73 -10.59 14.84
C LEU A 213 -5.22 -10.43 16.28
N ASN A 214 -6.10 -10.51 17.22
CA ASN A 214 -5.73 -10.64 18.63
C ASN A 214 -6.74 -11.60 19.28
N LEU A 215 -6.70 -12.85 18.83
CA LEU A 215 -7.67 -13.88 19.24
C LEU A 215 -7.02 -14.85 20.21
N PRO A 216 -7.63 -15.15 21.35
CA PRO A 216 -7.23 -16.28 22.16
C PRO A 216 -7.52 -17.58 21.40
N VAL A 217 -6.51 -18.45 21.36
CA VAL A 217 -6.56 -19.75 20.70
C VAL A 217 -5.98 -20.81 21.62
N THR A 218 -6.34 -22.08 21.41
CA THR A 218 -5.69 -23.19 22.08
C THR A 218 -4.60 -23.76 21.15
N VAL A 219 -3.39 -23.88 21.66
CA VAL A 219 -2.30 -24.59 20.98
C VAL A 219 -2.19 -25.99 21.58
N GLU A 220 -2.26 -26.99 20.74
CA GLU A 220 -2.08 -28.40 21.12
C GLU A 220 -0.73 -28.91 20.62
N THR A 221 0.08 -29.44 21.50
CA THR A 221 1.36 -30.07 21.20
C THR A 221 1.36 -31.51 21.70
N THR A 222 2.19 -32.37 21.11
CA THR A 222 2.35 -33.76 21.55
C THR A 222 3.72 -33.92 22.19
N GLU A 223 3.75 -34.23 23.47
CA GLU A 223 4.97 -34.53 24.22
C GLU A 223 4.86 -35.91 24.90
N GLY A 224 5.82 -36.76 24.64
CA GLY A 224 5.86 -38.11 25.22
C GLY A 224 4.61 -38.97 24.98
N GLY A 225 3.87 -38.73 23.89
CA GLY A 225 2.63 -39.43 23.54
C GLY A 225 1.38 -38.86 24.21
N SER A 226 1.49 -37.77 24.97
CA SER A 226 0.36 -37.04 25.57
C SER A 226 0.15 -35.70 24.88
N THR A 227 -1.12 -35.29 24.74
CA THR A 227 -1.47 -33.97 24.20
C THR A 227 -1.43 -32.93 25.32
N VAL A 228 -0.58 -31.92 25.15
CA VAL A 228 -0.50 -30.74 26.02
C VAL A 228 -1.29 -29.62 25.35
N ARG A 229 -2.10 -28.89 26.14
CA ARG A 229 -2.93 -27.78 25.69
C ARG A 229 -2.56 -26.51 26.42
N GLU A 230 -2.31 -25.44 25.66
CA GLU A 230 -2.01 -24.14 26.21
C GLU A 230 -2.86 -23.04 25.53
N ILE A 231 -3.22 -22.00 26.29
CA ILE A 231 -3.85 -20.82 25.70
C ILE A 231 -2.75 -19.90 25.18
N ALA A 232 -2.81 -19.59 23.90
CA ALA A 232 -1.95 -18.65 23.20
C ALA A 232 -2.79 -17.52 22.58
N HIS A 233 -2.14 -16.48 22.08
CA HIS A 233 -2.80 -15.45 21.29
C HIS A 233 -2.36 -15.54 19.84
N LEU A 234 -3.31 -15.65 18.93
CA LEU A 234 -3.10 -15.57 17.50
C LEU A 234 -2.97 -14.09 17.13
N ALA A 235 -1.74 -13.62 16.96
CA ALA A 235 -1.46 -12.22 16.65
C ALA A 235 -1.71 -11.88 15.19
N ASN A 236 -1.40 -12.80 14.26
CA ASN A 236 -1.79 -12.68 12.87
C ASN A 236 -1.94 -14.04 12.20
N LEU A 237 -2.73 -14.08 11.14
CA LEU A 237 -3.02 -15.26 10.34
C LEU A 237 -2.92 -14.94 8.86
N SER A 238 -2.35 -15.84 8.10
CA SER A 238 -2.36 -15.85 6.65
C SER A 238 -2.63 -17.25 6.14
N PHE A 239 -2.84 -17.35 4.85
CA PHE A 239 -3.02 -18.65 4.20
C PHE A 239 -1.84 -19.63 4.44
N GLN A 240 -0.61 -19.15 4.51
CA GLN A 240 0.58 -19.99 4.64
C GLN A 240 1.11 -20.13 6.06
N GLY A 241 0.57 -19.42 7.02
CA GLY A 241 1.06 -19.49 8.39
C GLY A 241 0.45 -18.47 9.33
N ALA A 242 0.89 -18.56 10.57
CA ALA A 242 0.43 -17.73 11.67
C ALA A 242 1.60 -17.17 12.49
N TYR A 243 1.32 -16.13 13.27
CA TYR A 243 2.21 -15.70 14.34
C TYR A 243 1.45 -15.77 15.67
N LEU A 244 2.00 -16.55 16.57
CA LEU A 244 1.43 -16.81 17.91
C LEU A 244 2.25 -16.10 18.98
N LEU A 245 1.58 -15.66 20.01
CA LEU A 245 2.16 -15.31 21.30
C LEU A 245 1.82 -16.42 22.28
N SER A 246 2.80 -17.23 22.68
CA SER A 246 2.65 -18.36 23.58
C SER A 246 3.25 -18.05 24.94
N PRO A 247 2.69 -18.56 26.06
CA PRO A 247 3.29 -18.40 27.39
C PRO A 247 4.61 -19.16 27.53
N HIS A 248 4.81 -20.22 26.74
CA HIS A 248 6.05 -20.99 26.74
C HIS A 248 6.69 -21.06 25.35
N PRO A 249 8.02 -21.20 25.27
CA PRO A 249 8.72 -21.36 23.99
C PRO A 249 8.29 -22.63 23.26
N LEU A 250 7.86 -22.48 22.01
CA LEU A 250 7.63 -23.60 21.10
C LEU A 250 8.95 -23.97 20.40
N GLN A 251 9.22 -25.26 20.25
CA GLN A 251 10.47 -25.70 19.65
C GLN A 251 10.43 -25.58 18.12
N PRO A 252 11.48 -25.07 17.45
CA PRO A 252 11.58 -25.12 15.99
C PRO A 252 11.39 -26.55 15.46
N ALA A 253 10.71 -26.65 14.32
CA ALA A 253 10.28 -27.89 13.67
C ALA A 253 9.23 -28.71 14.45
N GLN A 254 8.75 -28.27 15.60
CA GLN A 254 7.65 -28.88 16.32
C GLN A 254 6.36 -28.76 15.51
N SER A 255 5.59 -29.85 15.41
CA SER A 255 4.23 -29.82 14.86
C SER A 255 3.25 -29.42 15.94
N ILE A 256 2.34 -28.50 15.62
CA ILE A 256 1.30 -28.02 16.52
C ILE A 256 -0.05 -27.97 15.82
N ASP A 257 -1.12 -28.14 16.59
CA ASP A 257 -2.48 -27.83 16.15
C ASP A 257 -2.96 -26.54 16.84
N ILE A 258 -3.40 -25.56 16.06
CA ILE A 258 -4.00 -24.30 16.55
C ILE A 258 -5.51 -24.46 16.46
N VAL A 259 -6.17 -24.41 17.59
CA VAL A 259 -7.63 -24.52 17.71
C VAL A 259 -8.21 -23.13 17.90
N VAL A 260 -8.92 -22.64 16.88
CA VAL A 260 -9.54 -21.32 16.86
C VAL A 260 -11.03 -21.48 17.20
N PRO A 261 -11.53 -20.90 18.28
CA PRO A 261 -12.96 -20.94 18.60
C PRO A 261 -13.73 -20.09 17.59
N LEU A 262 -14.82 -20.62 17.05
CA LEU A 262 -15.74 -19.85 16.20
C LEU A 262 -16.81 -19.20 17.09
N PRO A 263 -17.20 -17.94 16.81
CA PRO A 263 -18.36 -17.36 17.48
C PRO A 263 -19.59 -18.18 17.14
N ALA A 264 -20.42 -18.45 18.16
CA ALA A 264 -21.71 -19.11 17.93
C ALA A 264 -22.50 -18.36 16.86
N ALA A 265 -22.95 -19.10 15.82
CA ALA A 265 -23.80 -18.52 14.79
C ALA A 265 -25.02 -17.89 15.46
N ARG A 266 -25.33 -16.63 15.15
CA ARG A 266 -26.63 -16.06 15.54
C ARG A 266 -27.69 -16.93 14.90
N GLU A 267 -28.55 -17.53 15.72
CA GLU A 267 -29.70 -18.31 15.27
C GLU A 267 -30.55 -17.45 14.32
N THR A 268 -30.43 -17.72 13.02
CA THR A 268 -31.51 -17.44 12.10
C THR A 268 -32.39 -18.68 12.14
N ALA A 269 -33.58 -18.54 12.69
CA ALA A 269 -34.60 -19.58 12.68
C ALA A 269 -34.82 -20.05 11.25
N ASP A 270 -34.70 -21.38 11.03
CA ASP A 270 -34.94 -22.21 9.88
C ASP A 270 -33.68 -22.75 9.19
N THR A 271 -33.20 -23.88 9.74
CA THR A 271 -32.74 -25.02 8.91
C THR A 271 -32.42 -26.24 9.81
N HIS A 272 -32.99 -27.35 9.51
CA HIS A 272 -32.70 -28.65 10.13
C HIS A 272 -31.28 -29.14 9.78
N GLY A 273 -30.48 -29.46 10.81
CA GLY A 273 -29.49 -30.52 10.77
C GLY A 273 -28.09 -30.12 10.35
N THR A 274 -27.27 -29.94 11.28
CA THR A 274 -25.85 -30.13 11.61
C THR A 274 -25.40 -28.97 12.48
N GLU A 275 -24.99 -29.27 13.71
CA GLU A 275 -24.37 -28.26 14.58
C GLU A 275 -23.15 -27.69 13.82
N PRO A 276 -23.03 -26.36 13.68
CA PRO A 276 -21.85 -25.77 13.05
C PRO A 276 -20.64 -26.11 13.93
N ALA A 277 -19.53 -26.46 13.29
CA ALA A 277 -18.28 -26.72 13.97
C ALA A 277 -17.97 -25.52 14.90
N SER A 278 -17.86 -25.77 16.20
CA SER A 278 -17.58 -24.73 17.20
C SER A 278 -16.11 -24.28 17.20
N GLU A 279 -15.27 -24.91 16.40
CA GLU A 279 -13.83 -24.63 16.34
C GLU A 279 -13.26 -24.96 14.94
N VAL A 280 -12.21 -24.23 14.57
CA VAL A 280 -11.37 -24.55 13.40
C VAL A 280 -10.01 -25.00 13.88
N ARG A 281 -9.49 -26.10 13.31
CA ARG A 281 -8.16 -26.62 13.60
C ARG A 281 -7.22 -26.36 12.45
N LEU A 282 -6.09 -25.72 12.74
CA LEU A 282 -5.05 -25.40 11.76
C LEU A 282 -3.77 -26.14 12.19
N ARG A 283 -3.31 -27.09 11.39
CA ARG A 283 -2.06 -27.80 11.64
C ARG A 283 -0.89 -27.05 11.04
N GLY A 284 0.14 -26.81 11.85
CA GLY A 284 1.31 -26.09 11.43
C GLY A 284 2.61 -26.62 12.04
N GLN A 285 3.72 -26.16 11.48
CA GLN A 285 5.06 -26.41 11.97
C GLN A 285 5.70 -25.11 12.46
N VAL A 286 6.30 -25.14 13.62
CA VAL A 286 7.02 -24.00 14.20
C VAL A 286 8.29 -23.75 13.38
N LEU A 287 8.39 -22.57 12.77
CA LEU A 287 9.60 -22.16 12.05
C LEU A 287 10.67 -21.58 12.97
N ARG A 288 10.24 -20.74 13.90
CA ARG A 288 11.11 -20.07 14.88
C ARG A 288 10.31 -19.63 16.09
N SER A 289 11.00 -19.49 17.21
CA SER A 289 10.49 -18.93 18.45
C SER A 289 11.40 -17.81 18.92
N GLU A 290 10.85 -16.65 19.24
CA GLU A 290 11.60 -15.43 19.57
C GLU A 290 11.12 -14.87 20.92
N PRO A 291 12.03 -14.54 21.87
CA PRO A 291 11.62 -13.87 23.09
C PRO A 291 11.04 -12.49 22.76
N GLN A 292 9.85 -12.18 23.24
CA GLN A 292 9.30 -10.83 23.14
C GLN A 292 9.80 -9.95 24.29
N THR A 293 10.38 -8.80 23.96
CA THR A 293 11.05 -7.89 24.93
C THR A 293 10.10 -6.93 25.64
N THR A 294 8.81 -6.94 25.37
CA THR A 294 7.82 -6.06 26.01
C THR A 294 6.93 -6.82 26.96
N ASN A 295 7.17 -6.65 28.26
CA ASN A 295 6.41 -7.18 29.41
C ASN A 295 6.49 -8.68 29.73
N GLY A 296 7.56 -9.38 29.43
CA GLY A 296 8.12 -10.44 30.28
C GLY A 296 7.48 -11.82 30.28
N HIS A 297 6.34 -12.09 29.63
CA HIS A 297 5.65 -13.38 29.79
C HIS A 297 5.24 -14.09 28.48
N TRP A 298 5.46 -13.50 27.32
CA TRP A 298 5.05 -14.09 26.04
C TRP A 298 6.22 -14.30 25.10
N VAL A 299 6.23 -15.45 24.44
CA VAL A 299 7.22 -15.81 23.42
C VAL A 299 6.53 -15.80 22.06
N GLY A 300 7.09 -15.08 21.10
CA GLY A 300 6.59 -15.06 19.73
C GLY A 300 6.98 -16.33 18.98
N ALA A 301 6.04 -16.96 18.28
CA ALA A 301 6.31 -18.13 17.43
C ALA A 301 5.75 -17.92 16.03
N ALA A 302 6.60 -18.10 15.01
CA ALA A 302 6.18 -18.13 13.62
C ALA A 302 5.85 -19.56 13.20
N ILE A 303 4.65 -19.77 12.67
CA ILE A 303 4.10 -21.06 12.28
C ILE A 303 3.91 -21.09 10.77
N HIS A 304 4.27 -22.17 10.14
CA HIS A 304 4.04 -22.48 8.74
C HIS A 304 2.98 -23.57 8.59
N PHE A 305 2.09 -23.43 7.62
CA PHE A 305 1.07 -24.42 7.26
C PHE A 305 1.50 -25.17 5.99
N PRO A 306 2.13 -26.35 6.09
CA PRO A 306 2.72 -27.05 4.95
C PRO A 306 1.68 -27.55 3.95
N ASP A 307 0.46 -27.85 4.40
CA ASP A 307 -0.61 -28.41 3.57
C ASP A 307 -1.54 -27.35 2.96
N ALA A 308 -1.26 -26.06 3.20
CA ALA A 308 -2.08 -24.97 2.68
C ALA A 308 -1.87 -24.81 1.16
N GLN A 309 -2.90 -25.09 0.38
CA GLN A 309 -2.92 -24.80 -1.05
C GLN A 309 -3.53 -23.41 -1.30
N PRO A 310 -2.97 -22.58 -2.22
CA PRO A 310 -3.58 -21.32 -2.57
C PRO A 310 -5.01 -21.55 -3.08
N PRO A 311 -5.99 -20.69 -2.73
CA PRO A 311 -7.32 -20.79 -3.29
C PRO A 311 -7.20 -20.74 -4.81
N GLU A 312 -7.82 -21.71 -5.51
CA GLU A 312 -7.93 -21.64 -6.97
C GLU A 312 -8.47 -20.25 -7.31
N LYS A 313 -7.76 -19.52 -8.20
CA LYS A 313 -8.25 -18.25 -8.73
C LYS A 313 -9.65 -18.55 -9.27
N ALA A 314 -10.68 -17.98 -8.64
CA ALA A 314 -12.03 -18.09 -9.12
C ALA A 314 -11.99 -17.70 -10.61
N LYS A 315 -12.32 -18.63 -11.49
CA LYS A 315 -12.45 -18.35 -12.92
C LYS A 315 -13.47 -17.21 -13.00
N ALA A 316 -13.04 -16.05 -13.50
CA ALA A 316 -13.94 -14.93 -13.72
C ALA A 316 -15.11 -15.46 -14.56
N GLU A 317 -16.31 -15.40 -14.03
CA GLU A 317 -17.50 -15.70 -14.81
C GLU A 317 -17.49 -14.80 -16.05
N PRO A 318 -17.78 -15.34 -17.24
CA PRO A 318 -17.82 -14.53 -18.45
C PRO A 318 -18.88 -13.45 -18.27
N LYS A 319 -18.44 -12.20 -18.42
CA LYS A 319 -19.30 -11.02 -18.34
C LYS A 319 -20.49 -11.22 -19.28
N PRO A 320 -21.75 -11.04 -18.85
CA PRO A 320 -22.90 -11.18 -19.74
C PRO A 320 -22.73 -10.24 -20.94
N ALA A 321 -22.98 -10.77 -22.13
CA ALA A 321 -22.90 -10.02 -23.37
C ALA A 321 -23.78 -8.76 -23.29
N ALA A 322 -23.22 -7.62 -23.74
CA ALA A 322 -23.97 -6.38 -23.81
C ALA A 322 -25.20 -6.56 -24.68
N PRO A 323 -26.37 -5.99 -24.30
CA PRO A 323 -27.58 -6.10 -25.13
C PRO A 323 -27.36 -5.44 -26.50
N GLU A 324 -27.76 -6.11 -27.56
CA GLU A 324 -27.74 -5.59 -28.92
C GLU A 324 -28.49 -4.25 -29.02
N PRO A 325 -27.99 -3.29 -29.76
CA PRO A 325 -28.67 -2.02 -29.96
C PRO A 325 -29.98 -2.23 -30.73
N ALA A 326 -31.06 -1.65 -30.23
CA ALA A 326 -32.37 -1.70 -30.83
C ALA A 326 -32.34 -1.16 -32.29
N PRO A 327 -33.12 -1.75 -33.25
CA PRO A 327 -33.12 -1.31 -34.61
C PRO A 327 -33.66 0.13 -34.72
N GLN A 328 -32.87 0.98 -35.39
CA GLN A 328 -33.28 2.34 -35.71
C GLN A 328 -34.45 2.30 -36.69
N SER A 329 -35.61 2.81 -36.29
CA SER A 329 -36.72 3.07 -37.19
C SER A 329 -36.37 4.19 -38.16
N LYS A 330 -36.33 3.84 -39.45
CA LYS A 330 -36.30 4.83 -40.54
C LYS A 330 -37.67 5.49 -40.63
N SER A 331 -37.74 6.77 -40.50
CA SER A 331 -38.78 7.65 -41.02
C SER A 331 -38.13 8.86 -41.67
#